data_9f86e2d97d771eff568d15566167bfaa
#
_entry.id   9f86e2d97d771eff568d15566167bfaa
#
_cell.length_a   1.000
_cell.length_b   1.000
_cell.length_c   1.000
_cell.angle_alpha   90.00
_cell.angle_beta   90.00
_cell.angle_gamma   90.00
#
_symmetry.space_group_name_H-M   'P 1'
#
loop_
_entity.id
_entity.type
_entity.pdbx_description
1 polymer ?
#
loop_
_entity_poly.entity_id
_entity_poly.type
_entity_poly.pdbx_seq_one_letter_code
_entity_poly.pdbx_strand_id
1 'polypeptide(L)'
;MENLEEQIKELQKIIDTYDNIVFFGGAGVSTESGIPDFRSVDGLYHQQYDYPPETILSHSFYRSHPEEFFRFYRNKMLFPKAQPNAAHKKLAELERAGKVRAVVTQNIDGLHQAAGSKTVLELHGSVLRNYCEKCHQFYGLDAILNSTGIPRCEKCGGTIKPDVVLYEEGLDEKTINAAVRYIHEADVLIIGGTSLAVYPAAGLIDYFQGDKLVVINKSTTPRDKNADLLIQGPIGEVFHSIQNP
;
A
#
# COMPACT_ATOMS: atom_id res chain seq x y z
N MET A 1 26.95 -1.72 14.39
CA MET A 1 25.79 -1.19 13.62
C MET A 1 26.38 -0.44 12.43
N GLU A 2 26.14 -0.92 11.23
CA GLU A 2 26.51 -0.18 10.03
C GLU A 2 25.84 1.19 10.06
N ASN A 3 26.58 2.22 9.67
CA ASN A 3 26.04 3.57 9.58
C ASN A 3 24.97 3.61 8.48
N LEU A 4 23.86 4.31 8.67
CA LEU A 4 22.80 4.49 7.68
C LEU A 4 23.33 4.93 6.31
N GLU A 5 24.36 5.76 6.28
CA GLU A 5 25.02 6.18 5.05
C GLU A 5 25.65 5.02 4.27
N GLU A 6 26.23 4.03 4.96
CA GLU A 6 26.81 2.83 4.32
C GLU A 6 25.71 1.93 3.77
N GLN A 7 24.61 1.77 4.50
CA GLN A 7 23.45 1.02 4.05
C GLN A 7 22.80 1.67 2.81
N ILE A 8 22.69 3.00 2.77
CA ILE A 8 22.19 3.74 1.60
C ILE A 8 23.13 3.58 0.39
N LYS A 9 24.44 3.61 0.59
CA LYS A 9 25.41 3.33 -0.47
C LYS A 9 25.29 1.92 -1.02
N GLU A 10 25.04 0.95 -0.16
CA GLU A 10 24.83 -0.43 -0.58
C GLU A 10 23.51 -0.59 -1.35
N LEU A 11 22.42 0.07 -0.89
CA LEU A 11 21.17 0.12 -1.65
C LEU A 11 21.36 0.75 -3.02
N GLN A 12 22.14 1.84 -3.12
CA GLN A 12 22.45 2.46 -4.40
C GLN A 12 23.18 1.50 -5.35
N LYS A 13 24.18 0.76 -4.88
CA LYS A 13 24.87 -0.25 -5.70
C LYS A 13 23.94 -1.35 -6.19
N ILE A 14 23.01 -1.82 -5.34
CA ILE A 14 22.01 -2.79 -5.75
C ILE A 14 21.16 -2.21 -6.87
N ILE A 15 20.64 -0.99 -6.72
CA ILE A 15 19.80 -0.33 -7.72
C ILE A 15 20.58 -0.10 -9.03
N ASP A 16 21.85 0.29 -8.95
CA ASP A 16 22.69 0.51 -10.14
C ASP A 16 22.96 -0.80 -10.89
N THR A 17 23.10 -1.90 -10.16
CA THR A 17 23.48 -3.21 -10.72
C THR A 17 22.32 -3.96 -11.39
N TYR A 18 21.11 -3.86 -10.82
CA TYR A 18 19.96 -4.66 -11.24
C TYR A 18 18.91 -3.83 -12.00
N ASP A 19 18.27 -4.45 -13.01
CA ASP A 19 17.24 -3.83 -13.85
C ASP A 19 15.86 -4.50 -13.71
N ASN A 20 15.74 -5.43 -12.77
CA ASN A 20 14.50 -6.16 -12.51
C ASN A 20 14.16 -6.13 -11.02
N ILE A 21 13.82 -4.97 -10.52
CA ILE A 21 13.50 -4.68 -9.13
C ILE A 21 11.99 -4.64 -8.96
N VAL A 22 11.47 -5.33 -7.96
CA VAL A 22 10.07 -5.20 -7.53
C VAL A 22 10.04 -4.58 -6.13
N PHE A 23 9.16 -3.62 -5.94
CA PHE A 23 8.90 -3.02 -4.63
C PHE A 23 7.61 -3.59 -4.04
N PHE A 24 7.67 -4.04 -2.77
CA PHE A 24 6.50 -4.48 -2.00
C PHE A 24 6.30 -3.56 -0.80
N GLY A 25 5.18 -2.83 -0.77
CA GLY A 25 4.94 -1.79 0.22
C GLY A 25 3.64 -1.91 1.01
N GLY A 26 3.62 -1.26 2.18
CA GLY A 26 2.45 -1.13 3.04
C GLY A 26 2.26 0.29 3.57
N ALA A 27 1.40 0.44 4.58
CA ALA A 27 0.96 1.75 5.09
C ALA A 27 2.08 2.67 5.57
N GLY A 28 3.19 2.11 6.04
CA GLY A 28 4.38 2.86 6.44
C GLY A 28 5.03 3.68 5.31
N VAL A 29 4.77 3.33 4.04
CA VAL A 29 5.24 4.12 2.88
C VAL A 29 4.57 5.49 2.84
N SER A 30 3.33 5.60 3.29
CA SER A 30 2.51 6.81 3.20
C SER A 30 2.50 7.65 4.49
N THR A 31 3.19 7.23 5.56
CA THR A 31 3.24 7.99 6.81
C THR A 31 3.88 9.37 6.63
N GLU A 32 4.92 9.48 5.79
CA GLU A 32 5.56 10.75 5.43
C GLU A 32 4.72 11.60 4.46
N SER A 33 3.58 11.09 4.00
CA SER A 33 2.54 11.82 3.27
C SER A 33 1.38 12.29 4.16
N GLY A 34 1.48 12.06 5.48
CA GLY A 34 0.46 12.42 6.46
C GLY A 34 -0.69 11.42 6.58
N ILE A 35 -0.56 10.21 6.01
CA ILE A 35 -1.52 9.12 6.18
C ILE A 35 -1.03 8.23 7.32
N PRO A 36 -1.75 8.11 8.46
CA PRO A 36 -1.34 7.24 9.55
C PRO A 36 -1.35 5.77 9.11
N ASP A 37 -0.40 5.00 9.58
CA ASP A 37 -0.47 3.55 9.44
C ASP A 37 -1.48 2.95 10.45
N PHE A 38 -1.63 1.63 10.43
CA PHE A 38 -2.62 0.96 11.29
C PHE A 38 -2.07 0.62 12.68
N ARG A 39 -0.77 0.33 12.83
CA ARG A 39 -0.19 -0.38 13.97
C ARG A 39 0.86 0.38 14.76
N SER A 40 1.40 1.48 14.24
CA SER A 40 2.32 2.32 15.02
C SER A 40 1.63 2.94 16.24
N VAL A 41 2.38 3.50 17.15
CA VAL A 41 1.86 4.13 18.38
C VAL A 41 0.78 5.18 18.09
N ASP A 42 0.92 5.90 16.97
CA ASP A 42 -0.05 6.90 16.50
C ASP A 42 -1.02 6.34 15.45
N GLY A 43 -0.96 5.03 15.18
CA GLY A 43 -1.75 4.35 14.18
C GLY A 43 -3.23 4.20 14.53
N LEU A 44 -4.03 3.82 13.53
CA LEU A 44 -5.48 3.72 13.67
C LEU A 44 -5.91 2.76 14.80
N TYR A 45 -5.17 1.66 15.03
CA TYR A 45 -5.53 0.67 16.04
C TYR A 45 -5.33 1.15 17.49
N HIS A 46 -4.58 2.21 17.71
CA HIS A 46 -4.37 2.80 19.02
C HIS A 46 -5.33 3.96 19.35
N GLN A 47 -6.20 4.34 18.39
CA GLN A 47 -7.23 5.35 18.63
C GLN A 47 -8.47 4.71 19.28
N GLN A 48 -9.19 5.49 20.12
CA GLN A 48 -10.42 5.02 20.78
C GLN A 48 -11.61 5.13 19.82
N TYR A 49 -12.27 3.99 19.59
CA TYR A 49 -13.52 3.86 18.85
C TYR A 49 -14.48 2.95 19.61
N ASP A 50 -15.77 3.02 19.26
CA ASP A 50 -16.79 2.12 19.83
C ASP A 50 -16.54 0.65 19.45
N TYR A 51 -15.89 0.43 18.31
CA TYR A 51 -15.46 -0.89 17.80
C TYR A 51 -14.01 -0.83 17.32
N PRO A 52 -13.25 -1.94 17.41
CA PRO A 52 -11.91 -2.01 16.81
C PRO A 52 -11.95 -1.69 15.30
N PRO A 53 -10.96 -0.98 14.74
CA PRO A 53 -10.93 -0.66 13.31
C PRO A 53 -11.03 -1.88 12.40
N GLU A 54 -10.45 -3.02 12.76
CA GLU A 54 -10.58 -4.27 12.01
C GLU A 54 -12.03 -4.76 11.95
N THR A 55 -12.79 -4.57 13.04
CA THR A 55 -14.21 -4.90 13.06
C THR A 55 -14.99 -3.97 12.14
N ILE A 56 -14.77 -2.66 12.24
CA ILE A 56 -15.47 -1.67 11.41
C ILE A 56 -15.16 -1.89 9.92
N LEU A 57 -13.92 -2.22 9.58
CA LEU A 57 -13.46 -2.48 8.21
C LEU A 57 -13.70 -3.92 7.74
N SER A 58 -14.60 -4.68 8.39
CA SER A 58 -14.99 -6.01 7.94
C SER A 58 -16.22 -5.99 7.03
N HIS A 59 -16.35 -7.00 6.16
CA HIS A 59 -17.52 -7.17 5.31
C HIS A 59 -18.81 -7.31 6.11
N SER A 60 -18.78 -8.11 7.17
CA SER A 60 -19.95 -8.34 8.05
C SER A 60 -20.42 -7.05 8.73
N PHE A 61 -19.49 -6.21 9.21
CA PHE A 61 -19.83 -4.91 9.79
C PHE A 61 -20.37 -3.93 8.75
N TYR A 62 -19.75 -3.85 7.57
CA TYR A 62 -20.24 -3.08 6.44
C TYR A 62 -21.70 -3.43 6.09
N ARG A 63 -22.05 -4.73 6.13
CA ARG A 63 -23.41 -5.21 5.82
C ARG A 63 -24.40 -4.90 6.93
N SER A 64 -24.01 -5.03 8.20
CA SER A 64 -24.90 -4.88 9.36
C SER A 64 -25.00 -3.46 9.88
N HIS A 65 -23.93 -2.65 9.76
CA HIS A 65 -23.83 -1.28 10.27
C HIS A 65 -23.30 -0.31 9.22
N PRO A 66 -23.96 -0.20 8.03
CA PRO A 66 -23.40 0.56 6.90
C PRO A 66 -23.24 2.05 7.19
N GLU A 67 -24.12 2.67 8.00
CA GLU A 67 -24.00 4.09 8.36
C GLU A 67 -22.74 4.36 9.18
N GLU A 68 -22.46 3.51 10.17
CA GLU A 68 -21.28 3.57 11.03
C GLU A 68 -20.00 3.33 10.21
N PHE A 69 -20.02 2.30 9.33
CA PHE A 69 -18.94 2.02 8.40
C PHE A 69 -18.61 3.26 7.56
N PHE A 70 -19.58 3.89 6.90
CA PHE A 70 -19.32 5.04 6.06
C PHE A 70 -18.92 6.28 6.84
N ARG A 71 -19.41 6.46 8.08
CA ARG A 71 -18.97 7.52 8.99
C ARG A 71 -17.47 7.36 9.30
N PHE A 72 -17.05 6.16 9.69
CA PHE A 72 -15.66 5.82 9.95
C PHE A 72 -14.81 5.97 8.69
N TYR A 73 -15.25 5.37 7.58
CA TYR A 73 -14.52 5.35 6.31
C TYR A 73 -14.20 6.76 5.83
N ARG A 74 -15.17 7.67 5.81
CA ARG A 74 -14.95 9.09 5.42
C ARG A 74 -13.97 9.80 6.34
N ASN A 75 -14.06 9.56 7.63
CA ASN A 75 -13.28 10.30 8.61
C ASN A 75 -11.85 9.77 8.79
N LYS A 76 -11.62 8.49 8.51
CA LYS A 76 -10.38 7.81 8.88
C LYS A 76 -9.64 7.14 7.73
N MET A 77 -10.30 6.86 6.62
CA MET A 77 -9.70 6.16 5.48
C MET A 77 -9.42 7.07 4.28
N LEU A 78 -9.99 8.25 4.23
CA LEU A 78 -9.88 9.16 3.10
C LEU A 78 -8.97 10.35 3.42
N PHE A 79 -7.91 10.50 2.65
CA PHE A 79 -6.92 11.57 2.78
C PHE A 79 -6.75 12.34 1.45
N PRO A 80 -7.77 13.08 0.99
CA PRO A 80 -7.79 13.66 -0.36
C PRO A 80 -6.71 14.73 -0.58
N LYS A 81 -6.08 15.24 0.48
CA LYS A 81 -5.01 16.25 0.41
C LYS A 81 -3.60 15.65 0.48
N ALA A 82 -3.49 14.34 0.75
CA ALA A 82 -2.19 13.70 0.82
C ALA A 82 -1.47 13.77 -0.53
N GLN A 83 -0.17 13.99 -0.48
CA GLN A 83 0.69 14.09 -1.66
C GLN A 83 1.77 13.01 -1.64
N PRO A 84 2.22 12.52 -2.80
CA PRO A 84 3.33 11.60 -2.87
C PRO A 84 4.58 12.16 -2.19
N ASN A 85 5.18 11.37 -1.29
CA ASN A 85 6.47 11.68 -0.66
C ASN A 85 7.66 11.22 -1.51
N ALA A 86 8.86 11.35 -0.97
CA ALA A 86 10.11 11.03 -1.68
C ALA A 86 10.18 9.56 -2.12
N ALA A 87 9.66 8.61 -1.31
CA ALA A 87 9.64 7.19 -1.69
C ALA A 87 8.78 6.94 -2.93
N HIS A 88 7.56 7.46 -2.96
CA HIS A 88 6.66 7.32 -4.11
C HIS A 88 7.30 7.92 -5.39
N LYS A 89 7.88 9.11 -5.28
CA LYS A 89 8.52 9.82 -6.40
C LYS A 89 9.72 9.06 -6.92
N LYS A 90 10.60 8.58 -6.02
CA LYS A 90 11.79 7.83 -6.41
C LYS A 90 11.44 6.50 -7.08
N LEU A 91 10.45 5.77 -6.57
CA LEU A 91 9.99 4.53 -7.21
C LEU A 91 9.48 4.78 -8.64
N ALA A 92 8.74 5.87 -8.85
CA ALA A 92 8.30 6.27 -10.19
C ALA A 92 9.46 6.70 -11.10
N GLU A 93 10.51 7.35 -10.56
CA GLU A 93 11.74 7.68 -11.29
C GLU A 93 12.50 6.42 -11.70
N LEU A 94 12.68 5.48 -10.79
CA LEU A 94 13.35 4.20 -11.05
C LEU A 94 12.57 3.34 -12.05
N GLU A 95 11.23 3.38 -12.03
CA GLU A 95 10.41 2.71 -13.05
C GLU A 95 10.65 3.33 -14.43
N ARG A 96 10.67 4.67 -14.54
CA ARG A 96 11.00 5.35 -15.81
C ARG A 96 12.41 5.07 -16.31
N ALA A 97 13.36 4.87 -15.41
CA ALA A 97 14.73 4.47 -15.73
C ALA A 97 14.87 2.98 -16.09
N GLY A 98 13.77 2.19 -16.01
CA GLY A 98 13.76 0.77 -16.34
C GLY A 98 14.30 -0.14 -15.22
N LYS A 99 14.56 0.38 -14.03
CA LYS A 99 15.07 -0.36 -12.87
C LYS A 99 13.96 -1.07 -12.10
N VAL A 100 12.87 -0.36 -11.76
CA VAL A 100 11.70 -0.92 -11.09
C VAL A 100 10.69 -1.40 -12.13
N ARG A 101 10.29 -2.67 -12.02
CA ARG A 101 9.35 -3.32 -12.95
C ARG A 101 7.90 -3.23 -12.47
N ALA A 102 7.70 -3.26 -11.16
CA ALA A 102 6.37 -3.14 -10.56
C ALA A 102 6.46 -2.66 -9.10
N VAL A 103 5.41 -1.97 -8.69
CA VAL A 103 5.09 -1.67 -7.31
C VAL A 103 3.91 -2.55 -6.90
N VAL A 104 4.12 -3.46 -5.95
CA VAL A 104 3.07 -4.23 -5.29
C VAL A 104 2.76 -3.55 -3.97
N THR A 105 1.54 -3.07 -3.81
CA THR A 105 1.18 -2.28 -2.62
C THR A 105 -0.05 -2.81 -1.91
N GLN A 106 -0.02 -2.75 -0.58
CA GLN A 106 -1.18 -2.97 0.27
C GLN A 106 -1.99 -1.68 0.48
N ASN A 107 -1.44 -0.53 0.05
CA ASN A 107 -2.07 0.77 0.22
C ASN A 107 -3.20 0.97 -0.78
N ILE A 108 -4.21 1.73 -0.33
CA ILE A 108 -5.42 2.05 -1.09
C ILE A 108 -5.47 3.53 -1.49
N ASP A 109 -4.42 4.31 -1.18
CA ASP A 109 -4.37 5.77 -1.27
C ASP A 109 -4.14 6.34 -2.69
N GLY A 110 -3.61 5.52 -3.62
CA GLY A 110 -3.31 5.93 -4.99
C GLY A 110 -2.07 6.81 -5.14
N LEU A 111 -1.24 6.96 -4.09
CA LEU A 111 -0.09 7.87 -4.12
C LEU A 111 1.04 7.39 -5.05
N HIS A 112 1.19 6.10 -5.29
CA HIS A 112 2.15 5.58 -6.27
C HIS A 112 1.79 6.03 -7.69
N GLN A 113 0.52 5.93 -8.08
CA GLN A 113 0.03 6.40 -9.36
C GLN A 113 0.12 7.93 -9.47
N ALA A 114 -0.21 8.64 -8.39
CA ALA A 114 -0.09 10.10 -8.33
C ALA A 114 1.37 10.57 -8.48
N ALA A 115 2.36 9.78 -8.04
CA ALA A 115 3.78 10.03 -8.25
C ALA A 115 4.24 9.75 -9.69
N GLY A 116 3.45 9.01 -10.47
CA GLY A 116 3.73 8.67 -11.86
C GLY A 116 4.14 7.22 -12.13
N SER A 117 4.10 6.33 -11.12
CA SER A 117 4.27 4.89 -11.33
C SER A 117 3.16 4.34 -12.22
N LYS A 118 3.51 3.46 -13.16
CA LYS A 118 2.60 2.88 -14.15
C LYS A 118 2.16 1.47 -13.79
N THR A 119 3.09 0.66 -13.33
CA THR A 119 2.84 -0.73 -12.97
C THR A 119 2.64 -0.83 -11.46
N VAL A 120 1.42 -0.52 -11.01
CA VAL A 120 1.04 -0.57 -9.59
C VAL A 120 -0.03 -1.63 -9.38
N LEU A 121 0.28 -2.62 -8.54
CA LEU A 121 -0.61 -3.72 -8.18
C LEU A 121 -1.17 -3.46 -6.78
N GLU A 122 -2.39 -2.94 -6.74
CA GLU A 122 -3.10 -2.56 -5.51
C GLU A 122 -3.82 -3.78 -4.92
N LEU A 123 -3.15 -4.52 -4.04
CA LEU A 123 -3.67 -5.77 -3.46
C LEU A 123 -4.99 -5.59 -2.70
N HIS A 124 -5.20 -4.43 -2.11
CA HIS A 124 -6.39 -4.13 -1.31
C HIS A 124 -7.34 -3.13 -2.01
N GLY A 125 -7.19 -2.94 -3.32
CA GLY A 125 -8.01 -2.01 -4.08
C GLY A 125 -7.64 -0.54 -3.90
N SER A 126 -8.59 0.39 -4.06
CA SER A 126 -8.33 1.84 -4.03
C SER A 126 -9.54 2.64 -3.57
N VAL A 127 -9.29 3.67 -2.75
CA VAL A 127 -10.31 4.67 -2.36
C VAL A 127 -10.79 5.52 -3.55
N LEU A 128 -10.00 5.55 -4.63
CA LEU A 128 -10.31 6.35 -5.82
C LEU A 128 -11.36 5.70 -6.74
N ARG A 129 -11.65 4.42 -6.54
CA ARG A 129 -12.64 3.65 -7.29
C ARG A 129 -13.77 3.23 -6.36
N ASN A 130 -14.99 3.42 -6.81
CA ASN A 130 -16.18 3.04 -6.07
C ASN A 130 -17.23 2.54 -7.06
N TYR A 131 -18.00 1.55 -6.70
CA TYR A 131 -18.98 0.95 -7.62
C TYR A 131 -20.34 0.77 -6.94
N CYS A 132 -21.39 0.99 -7.70
CA CYS A 132 -22.73 0.61 -7.26
C CYS A 132 -22.83 -0.91 -7.18
N GLU A 133 -23.21 -1.45 -6.03
CA GLU A 133 -23.40 -2.89 -5.82
C GLU A 133 -24.50 -3.50 -6.70
N LYS A 134 -25.48 -2.69 -7.17
CA LYS A 134 -26.62 -3.16 -7.96
C LYS A 134 -26.40 -3.08 -9.47
N CYS A 135 -25.87 -1.98 -9.99
CA CYS A 135 -25.75 -1.76 -11.43
C CYS A 135 -24.30 -1.56 -11.91
N HIS A 136 -23.33 -1.72 -11.02
CA HIS A 136 -21.88 -1.61 -11.29
C HIS A 136 -21.43 -0.27 -11.88
N GLN A 137 -22.27 0.78 -11.79
CA GLN A 137 -21.89 2.13 -12.19
C GLN A 137 -20.66 2.56 -11.40
N PHE A 138 -19.63 3.02 -12.10
CA PHE A 138 -18.41 3.58 -11.52
C PHE A 138 -18.66 4.98 -10.93
N TYR A 139 -18.00 5.25 -9.82
CA TYR A 139 -17.95 6.54 -9.13
C TYR A 139 -16.53 6.84 -8.65
N GLY A 140 -16.09 8.08 -8.78
CA GLY A 140 -14.85 8.57 -8.18
C GLY A 140 -14.94 8.78 -6.66
N LEU A 141 -13.85 9.22 -6.06
CA LEU A 141 -13.76 9.50 -4.62
C LEU A 141 -14.80 10.51 -4.13
N ASP A 142 -15.10 11.53 -4.94
CA ASP A 142 -16.03 12.62 -4.59
C ASP A 142 -17.44 12.11 -4.27
N ALA A 143 -17.88 11.02 -4.87
CA ALA A 143 -19.18 10.42 -4.57
C ALA A 143 -19.29 9.92 -3.12
N ILE A 144 -18.18 9.54 -2.52
CA ILE A 144 -18.13 9.16 -1.11
C ILE A 144 -17.92 10.38 -0.22
N LEU A 145 -16.98 11.26 -0.57
CA LEU A 145 -16.64 12.45 0.22
C LEU A 145 -17.84 13.40 0.39
N ASN A 146 -18.59 13.63 -0.70
CA ASN A 146 -19.71 14.56 -0.70
C ASN A 146 -21.04 13.93 -0.25
N SER A 147 -21.06 12.62 0.04
CA SER A 147 -22.25 11.93 0.53
C SER A 147 -22.44 12.11 2.04
N THR A 148 -23.69 12.07 2.47
CA THR A 148 -24.09 11.93 3.87
C THR A 148 -24.71 10.55 4.09
N GLY A 149 -24.45 9.91 5.25
CA GLY A 149 -24.95 8.57 5.51
C GLY A 149 -24.41 7.53 4.51
N ILE A 150 -25.27 6.69 3.98
CA ILE A 150 -24.93 5.65 3.00
C ILE A 150 -24.95 6.23 1.58
N PRO A 151 -23.82 6.21 0.83
CA PRO A 151 -23.78 6.72 -0.54
C PRO A 151 -24.73 5.93 -1.47
N ARG A 152 -25.53 6.64 -2.26
CA ARG A 152 -26.53 6.05 -3.16
C ARG A 152 -26.22 6.34 -4.62
N CYS A 153 -26.39 5.32 -5.44
CA CYS A 153 -26.25 5.44 -6.88
C CYS A 153 -27.37 6.29 -7.47
N GLU A 154 -27.02 7.34 -8.20
CA GLU A 154 -27.99 8.22 -8.88
C GLU A 154 -28.81 7.49 -9.95
N LYS A 155 -28.24 6.44 -10.56
CA LYS A 155 -28.88 5.68 -11.64
C LYS A 155 -29.93 4.69 -11.13
N CYS A 156 -29.72 4.02 -10.00
CA CYS A 156 -30.58 2.91 -9.57
C CYS A 156 -30.89 2.85 -8.07
N GLY A 157 -30.40 3.82 -7.28
CA GLY A 157 -30.61 3.88 -5.84
C GLY A 157 -29.80 2.85 -5.02
N GLY A 158 -29.01 1.99 -5.67
CA GLY A 158 -28.16 1.00 -5.00
C GLY A 158 -27.06 1.65 -4.15
N THR A 159 -26.50 0.93 -3.19
CA THR A 159 -25.37 1.40 -2.40
C THR A 159 -24.12 1.50 -3.26
N ILE A 160 -23.34 2.58 -3.09
CA ILE A 160 -22.03 2.72 -3.70
C ILE A 160 -21.00 2.20 -2.70
N LYS A 161 -20.37 1.05 -3.01
CA LYS A 161 -19.30 0.46 -2.18
C LYS A 161 -17.94 0.90 -2.71
N PRO A 162 -17.01 1.31 -1.81
CA PRO A 162 -15.61 1.51 -2.19
C PRO A 162 -15.00 0.21 -2.74
N ASP A 163 -14.18 0.33 -3.78
CA ASP A 163 -13.37 -0.77 -4.33
C ASP A 163 -12.14 -1.02 -3.43
N VAL A 164 -12.42 -1.25 -2.16
CA VAL A 164 -11.44 -1.57 -1.13
C VAL A 164 -11.79 -2.94 -0.57
N VAL A 165 -10.78 -3.81 -0.50
CA VAL A 165 -10.92 -5.14 0.10
C VAL A 165 -11.05 -5.00 1.60
N LEU A 166 -12.21 -5.37 2.13
CA LEU A 166 -12.46 -5.39 3.57
C LEU A 166 -11.95 -6.71 4.18
N TYR A 167 -11.74 -6.71 5.50
CA TYR A 167 -11.56 -7.97 6.21
C TYR A 167 -12.72 -8.91 5.88
N GLU A 168 -12.46 -10.22 5.79
CA GLU A 168 -13.39 -11.27 5.36
C GLU A 168 -13.62 -11.33 3.83
N GLU A 169 -13.13 -10.37 3.06
CA GLU A 169 -13.19 -10.41 1.59
C GLU A 169 -11.91 -11.01 1.00
N GLY A 170 -12.03 -11.68 -0.15
CA GLY A 170 -10.89 -12.18 -0.93
C GLY A 170 -10.23 -11.08 -1.72
N LEU A 171 -8.92 -11.21 -1.96
CA LEU A 171 -8.19 -10.35 -2.87
C LEU A 171 -8.55 -10.69 -4.32
N ASP A 172 -8.40 -9.72 -5.24
CA ASP A 172 -8.60 -9.95 -6.68
C ASP A 172 -7.56 -10.94 -7.23
N GLU A 173 -8.03 -12.06 -7.79
CA GLU A 173 -7.15 -13.12 -8.31
C GLU A 173 -6.21 -12.65 -9.41
N LYS A 174 -6.64 -11.72 -10.27
CA LYS A 174 -5.79 -11.19 -11.35
C LYS A 174 -4.64 -10.37 -10.78
N THR A 175 -4.92 -9.55 -9.77
CA THR A 175 -3.92 -8.74 -9.07
C THR A 175 -2.93 -9.63 -8.31
N ILE A 176 -3.42 -10.65 -7.58
CA ILE A 176 -2.55 -11.62 -6.88
C ILE A 176 -1.64 -12.33 -7.87
N ASN A 177 -2.19 -12.91 -8.95
CA ASN A 177 -1.41 -13.67 -9.92
C ASN A 177 -0.35 -12.79 -10.61
N ALA A 178 -0.69 -11.54 -10.91
CA ALA A 178 0.28 -10.58 -11.43
C ALA A 178 1.38 -10.26 -10.40
N ALA A 179 1.01 -10.03 -9.14
CA ALA A 179 1.96 -9.75 -8.07
C ALA A 179 2.92 -10.92 -7.83
N VAL A 180 2.39 -12.15 -7.76
CA VAL A 180 3.20 -13.38 -7.62
C VAL A 180 4.19 -13.50 -8.78
N ARG A 181 3.73 -13.28 -10.01
CA ARG A 181 4.62 -13.35 -11.18
C ARG A 181 5.74 -12.33 -11.11
N TYR A 182 5.44 -11.05 -10.85
CA TYR A 182 6.48 -10.02 -10.75
C TYR A 182 7.46 -10.32 -9.62
N ILE A 183 6.98 -10.74 -8.46
CA ILE A 183 7.84 -11.09 -7.31
C ILE A 183 8.73 -12.30 -7.62
N HIS A 184 8.16 -13.34 -8.26
CA HIS A 184 8.89 -14.56 -8.62
C HIS A 184 9.98 -14.30 -9.66
N GLU A 185 9.71 -13.44 -10.64
CA GLU A 185 10.63 -13.10 -11.73
C GLU A 185 11.66 -12.01 -11.33
N ALA A 186 11.51 -11.38 -10.16
CA ALA A 186 12.39 -10.29 -9.74
C ALA A 186 13.79 -10.78 -9.36
N ASP A 187 14.82 -10.04 -9.76
CA ASP A 187 16.18 -10.24 -9.27
C ASP A 187 16.37 -9.61 -7.88
N VAL A 188 15.66 -8.52 -7.62
CA VAL A 188 15.67 -7.81 -6.33
C VAL A 188 14.25 -7.58 -5.86
N LEU A 189 13.98 -7.93 -4.61
CA LEU A 189 12.75 -7.55 -3.91
C LEU A 189 13.06 -6.55 -2.81
N ILE A 190 12.51 -5.34 -2.93
CA ILE A 190 12.58 -4.32 -1.88
C ILE A 190 11.27 -4.31 -1.13
N ILE A 191 11.30 -4.68 0.15
CA ILE A 191 10.16 -4.62 1.06
C ILE A 191 10.26 -3.34 1.89
N GLY A 192 9.22 -2.52 1.90
CA GLY A 192 9.25 -1.25 2.62
C GLY A 192 7.94 -0.83 3.27
N GLY A 193 8.04 -0.19 4.44
CA GLY A 193 6.89 0.41 5.12
C GLY A 193 5.76 -0.57 5.46
N THR A 194 6.07 -1.83 5.77
CA THR A 194 5.06 -2.85 6.10
C THR A 194 5.46 -3.69 7.29
N SER A 195 4.50 -4.03 8.15
CA SER A 195 4.70 -4.96 9.26
C SER A 195 4.72 -6.43 8.82
N LEU A 196 4.31 -6.72 7.58
CA LEU A 196 4.12 -8.09 7.04
C LEU A 196 3.15 -8.94 7.89
N ALA A 197 2.16 -8.32 8.50
CA ALA A 197 1.22 -8.99 9.41
C ALA A 197 -0.16 -9.24 8.78
N VAL A 198 -0.45 -8.72 7.59
CA VAL A 198 -1.76 -8.87 6.92
C VAL A 198 -1.67 -9.93 5.84
N TYR A 199 -2.31 -11.06 6.11
CA TYR A 199 -2.42 -12.16 5.15
C TYR A 199 -3.74 -12.07 4.35
N PRO A 200 -3.77 -12.54 3.08
CA PRO A 200 -2.72 -13.28 2.38
C PRO A 200 -1.61 -12.41 1.76
N ALA A 201 -1.75 -11.09 1.71
CA ALA A 201 -0.82 -10.19 1.03
C ALA A 201 0.64 -10.37 1.51
N ALA A 202 0.87 -10.47 2.82
CA ALA A 202 2.21 -10.67 3.38
C ALA A 202 2.88 -11.98 2.93
N GLY A 203 2.10 -13.01 2.59
CA GLY A 203 2.59 -14.29 2.09
C GLY A 203 3.11 -14.24 0.64
N LEU A 204 2.78 -13.20 -0.13
CA LEU A 204 3.22 -13.10 -1.54
C LEU A 204 4.75 -12.98 -1.67
N ILE A 205 5.42 -12.42 -0.67
CA ILE A 205 6.88 -12.30 -0.66
C ILE A 205 7.61 -13.67 -0.62
N ASP A 206 6.92 -14.74 -0.21
CA ASP A 206 7.48 -16.10 -0.16
C ASP A 206 7.73 -16.68 -1.56
N TYR A 207 7.14 -16.09 -2.59
CA TYR A 207 7.40 -16.46 -3.99
C TYR A 207 8.69 -15.87 -4.56
N PHE A 208 9.35 -14.96 -3.83
CA PHE A 208 10.62 -14.38 -4.27
C PHE A 208 11.74 -15.44 -4.28
N GLN A 209 12.46 -15.51 -5.40
CA GLN A 209 13.58 -16.45 -5.63
C GLN A 209 14.81 -15.75 -6.23
N GLY A 210 14.82 -14.41 -6.23
CA GLY A 210 15.92 -13.62 -6.80
C GLY A 210 17.16 -13.50 -5.90
N ASP A 211 18.07 -12.66 -6.31
CA ASP A 211 19.41 -12.55 -5.73
C ASP A 211 19.49 -11.71 -4.46
N LYS A 212 18.66 -10.68 -4.34
CA LYS A 212 18.73 -9.69 -3.25
C LYS A 212 17.38 -9.38 -2.63
N LEU A 213 17.28 -9.63 -1.34
CA LEU A 213 16.16 -9.22 -0.51
C LEU A 213 16.57 -7.99 0.32
N VAL A 214 15.91 -6.86 0.07
CA VAL A 214 16.13 -5.61 0.83
C VAL A 214 14.91 -5.32 1.70
N VAL A 215 15.12 -4.98 2.96
CA VAL A 215 14.06 -4.56 3.87
C VAL A 215 14.33 -3.15 4.38
N ILE A 216 13.39 -2.23 4.17
CA ILE A 216 13.45 -0.83 4.61
C ILE A 216 12.24 -0.55 5.50
N ASN A 217 12.42 -0.47 6.81
CA ASN A 217 11.32 -0.28 7.73
C ASN A 217 11.76 0.40 9.03
N LYS A 218 10.84 1.14 9.70
CA LYS A 218 11.12 1.73 11.02
C LYS A 218 11.15 0.68 12.13
N SER A 219 10.27 -0.32 12.03
CA SER A 219 10.11 -1.39 13.01
C SER A 219 10.60 -2.71 12.43
N THR A 220 10.96 -3.65 13.30
CA THR A 220 11.38 -4.99 12.91
C THR A 220 10.24 -5.77 12.24
N THR A 221 10.62 -6.64 11.30
CA THR A 221 9.70 -7.53 10.60
C THR A 221 10.13 -8.99 10.73
N PRO A 222 9.24 -9.97 10.48
CA PRO A 222 9.62 -11.37 10.45
C PRO A 222 10.70 -11.73 9.40
N ARG A 223 10.91 -10.85 8.41
CA ARG A 223 11.84 -11.08 7.29
C ARG A 223 13.22 -10.46 7.47
N ASP A 224 13.43 -9.66 8.50
CA ASP A 224 14.72 -8.99 8.75
C ASP A 224 15.91 -9.96 8.78
N LYS A 225 15.69 -11.17 9.31
CA LYS A 225 16.74 -12.20 9.40
C LYS A 225 17.19 -12.78 8.07
N ASN A 226 16.33 -12.64 7.05
CA ASN A 226 16.57 -13.19 5.71
C ASN A 226 17.00 -12.10 4.72
N ALA A 227 17.03 -10.83 5.15
CA ALA A 227 17.41 -9.72 4.30
C ALA A 227 18.92 -9.72 4.02
N ASP A 228 19.29 -9.54 2.76
CA ASP A 228 20.67 -9.24 2.36
C ASP A 228 21.07 -7.83 2.77
N LEU A 229 20.11 -6.90 2.77
CA LEU A 229 20.28 -5.53 3.26
C LEU A 229 19.07 -5.13 4.11
N LEU A 230 19.33 -4.76 5.36
CA LEU A 230 18.32 -4.25 6.29
C LEU A 230 18.61 -2.78 6.62
N ILE A 231 17.67 -1.89 6.30
CA ILE A 231 17.74 -0.47 6.61
C ILE A 231 16.64 -0.12 7.60
N GLN A 232 17.00 0.24 8.82
CA GLN A 232 16.07 0.74 9.82
C GLN A 232 15.96 2.25 9.75
N GLY A 233 14.87 2.76 9.15
CA GLY A 233 14.66 4.19 8.99
C GLY A 233 13.37 4.55 8.26
N PRO A 234 13.07 5.86 8.18
CA PRO A 234 11.97 6.39 7.38
C PRO A 234 12.23 6.13 5.91
N ILE A 235 11.28 5.48 5.25
CA ILE A 235 11.46 5.05 3.86
C ILE A 235 11.61 6.21 2.87
N GLY A 236 10.92 7.33 3.12
CA GLY A 236 11.05 8.52 2.28
C GLY A 236 12.44 9.15 2.38
N GLU A 237 13.03 9.22 3.57
CA GLU A 237 14.40 9.71 3.77
C GLU A 237 15.43 8.82 3.08
N VAL A 238 15.26 7.48 3.18
CA VAL A 238 16.13 6.51 2.51
C VAL A 238 16.06 6.70 1.00
N PHE A 239 14.86 6.73 0.41
CA PHE A 239 14.71 6.91 -1.03
C PHE A 239 15.07 8.32 -1.52
N HIS A 240 14.94 9.34 -0.67
CA HIS A 240 15.41 10.70 -1.00
C HIS A 240 16.92 10.73 -1.28
N SER A 241 17.68 9.90 -0.58
CA SER A 241 19.14 9.83 -0.70
C SER A 241 19.63 9.01 -1.89
N ILE A 242 18.75 8.24 -2.55
CA ILE A 242 19.09 7.47 -3.75
C ILE A 242 19.19 8.39 -4.96
N GLN A 243 20.30 8.28 -5.68
CA GLN A 243 20.51 8.99 -6.95
C GLN A 243 19.76 8.28 -8.08
N ASN A 244 19.49 9.00 -9.15
CA ASN A 244 18.98 8.39 -10.37
C ASN A 244 20.11 7.70 -11.12
N PRO A 245 19.94 6.45 -11.55
CA PRO A 245 20.93 5.71 -12.33
C PRO A 245 21.11 6.28 -13.74
#